data_911f6cfb71945231eadbb2ede931d47e
#
_entry.id   911f6cfb71945231eadbb2ede931d47e
#
_cell.length_a   1.000
_cell.length_b   1.000
_cell.length_c   1.000
_cell.angle_alpha   90.00
_cell.angle_beta   90.00
_cell.angle_gamma   90.00
#
_symmetry.space_group_name_H-M   'P 1'
#
loop_
_entity.id
_entity.type
_entity.pdbx_description
1 polymer ?
#
loop_
_entity_poly.entity_id
_entity_poly.type
_entity_poly.pdbx_seq_one_letter_code
_entity_poly.pdbx_strand_id
1 'polypeptide(L)'
;MVKAILLIGGAIPVILAILIAIPMITKPDIPFSAVLPTDQIELEYTKHQLQKISFGVTDQIQSQKTEILVIKNDGTVRYSVIEKGYPKPDKRSTIEEEKVRKLTALIKETGFMSIPSESFQIGEDISEYKKSSLKVTLNEQTRQIHWPEQNATAQFIPPIITAVELELDQIISDLQSND
;
A
#
# COMPACT_ATOMS: atom_id res chain seq x y z
N MET A 1 36.40 7.49 38.83
CA MET A 1 36.16 6.53 37.69
C MET A 1 34.71 6.02 37.63
N VAL A 2 34.05 5.67 38.72
CA VAL A 2 32.65 5.15 38.74
C VAL A 2 31.64 6.14 38.14
N LYS A 3 31.77 7.47 38.38
CA LYS A 3 30.82 8.48 37.86
C LYS A 3 30.84 8.59 36.32
N ALA A 4 32.00 8.41 35.65
CA ALA A 4 32.10 8.45 34.21
C ALA A 4 31.46 7.21 33.54
N ILE A 5 31.58 6.04 34.13
CA ILE A 5 30.97 4.80 33.64
C ILE A 5 29.44 4.87 33.73
N LEU A 6 28.92 5.43 34.82
CA LEU A 6 27.48 5.64 35.03
C LEU A 6 26.89 6.66 34.02
N LEU A 7 27.65 7.70 33.67
CA LEU A 7 27.24 8.71 32.69
C LEU A 7 27.22 8.15 31.26
N ILE A 8 28.20 7.32 30.91
CA ILE A 8 28.27 6.64 29.59
C ILE A 8 27.14 5.59 29.49
N GLY A 9 26.94 4.80 30.57
CA GLY A 9 25.88 3.78 30.59
C GLY A 9 24.46 4.36 30.48
N GLY A 10 24.23 5.57 31.03
CA GLY A 10 22.95 6.28 30.91
C GLY A 10 22.74 6.99 29.56
N ALA A 11 23.82 7.44 28.93
CA ALA A 11 23.74 8.16 27.64
C ALA A 11 23.40 7.23 26.46
N ILE A 12 23.87 6.00 26.46
CA ILE A 12 23.63 5.03 25.37
C ILE A 12 22.14 4.77 25.12
N PRO A 13 21.30 4.40 26.12
CA PRO A 13 19.88 4.18 25.87
C PRO A 13 19.13 5.42 25.44
N VAL A 14 19.55 6.62 25.90
CA VAL A 14 18.93 7.88 25.48
C VAL A 14 19.24 8.18 24.01
N ILE A 15 20.49 8.00 23.58
CA ILE A 15 20.89 8.18 22.18
C ILE A 15 20.17 7.17 21.29
N LEU A 16 20.05 5.92 21.71
CA LEU A 16 19.35 4.88 20.98
C LEU A 16 17.85 5.17 20.86
N ALA A 17 17.22 5.67 21.92
CA ALA A 17 15.82 6.09 21.92
C ALA A 17 15.60 7.28 20.95
N ILE A 18 16.51 8.26 20.93
CA ILE A 18 16.45 9.40 20.02
C ILE A 18 16.63 8.93 18.55
N LEU A 19 17.59 8.04 18.27
CA LEU A 19 17.81 7.50 16.93
C LEU A 19 16.61 6.70 16.40
N ILE A 20 15.84 6.06 17.28
CA ILE A 20 14.62 5.34 16.89
C ILE A 20 13.43 6.33 16.77
N ALA A 21 13.36 7.33 17.63
CA ALA A 21 12.26 8.29 17.64
C ALA A 21 12.30 9.27 16.46
N ILE A 22 13.50 9.72 16.04
CA ILE A 22 13.66 10.66 14.92
C ILE A 22 12.99 10.14 13.64
N PRO A 23 13.25 8.94 13.11
CA PRO A 23 12.59 8.44 11.90
C PRO A 23 11.09 8.18 12.07
N MET A 24 10.59 7.99 13.31
CA MET A 24 9.15 7.86 13.55
C MET A 24 8.41 9.20 13.54
N ILE A 25 9.11 10.29 13.88
CA ILE A 25 8.54 11.66 13.93
C ILE A 25 8.73 12.37 12.60
N THR A 26 9.87 12.17 11.93
CA THR A 26 10.15 12.72 10.61
C THR A 26 9.63 11.78 9.53
N LYS A 27 8.31 11.75 9.30
CA LYS A 27 7.82 11.25 8.02
C LYS A 27 8.35 12.22 6.95
N PRO A 28 9.10 11.75 5.94
CA PRO A 28 9.51 12.62 4.85
C PRO A 28 8.25 13.17 4.18
N ASP A 29 7.97 14.46 4.38
CA ASP A 29 6.95 15.14 3.60
C ASP A 29 7.44 15.18 2.15
N ILE A 30 6.79 14.43 1.29
CA ILE A 30 7.05 14.46 -0.15
C ILE A 30 6.57 15.83 -0.64
N PRO A 31 7.48 16.67 -1.14
CA PRO A 31 7.10 18.02 -1.54
C PRO A 31 6.09 17.98 -2.68
N PHE A 32 4.97 18.67 -2.54
CA PHE A 32 3.95 18.84 -3.59
C PHE A 32 4.48 19.51 -4.87
N SER A 33 5.72 20.03 -4.84
CA SER A 33 6.40 20.64 -6.00
C SER A 33 6.57 19.69 -7.20
N ALA A 34 6.48 18.38 -6.98
CA ALA A 34 6.49 17.39 -8.05
C ALA A 34 5.19 17.33 -8.86
N VAL A 35 4.08 17.83 -8.31
CA VAL A 35 2.77 17.77 -8.95
C VAL A 35 2.55 19.03 -9.75
N LEU A 36 2.36 18.86 -11.07
CA LEU A 36 1.95 19.94 -11.95
C LEU A 36 0.44 20.13 -11.92
N PRO A 37 -0.09 21.33 -12.12
CA PRO A 37 -1.53 21.57 -12.20
C PRO A 37 -2.24 20.80 -13.33
N THR A 38 -1.47 20.37 -14.33
CA THR A 38 -1.95 19.60 -15.48
C THR A 38 -1.88 18.09 -15.28
N ASP A 39 -1.30 17.62 -14.17
CA ASP A 39 -1.22 16.19 -13.90
C ASP A 39 -2.62 15.61 -13.68
N GLN A 40 -2.87 14.50 -14.34
CA GLN A 40 -4.09 13.71 -14.19
C GLN A 40 -3.74 12.33 -13.69
N ILE A 41 -4.36 11.92 -12.60
CA ILE A 41 -4.14 10.60 -12.01
C ILE A 41 -5.45 9.83 -11.86
N GLU A 42 -5.40 8.53 -12.15
CA GLU A 42 -6.42 7.56 -11.80
C GLU A 42 -5.75 6.34 -11.17
N LEU A 43 -6.28 5.90 -10.04
CA LEU A 43 -5.76 4.77 -9.27
C LEU A 43 -6.86 3.71 -9.15
N GLU A 44 -6.51 2.47 -9.46
CA GLU A 44 -7.34 1.29 -9.20
C GLU A 44 -6.54 0.32 -8.34
N TYR A 45 -6.90 0.24 -7.06
CA TYR A 45 -6.26 -0.63 -6.09
C TYR A 45 -7.16 -1.79 -5.75
N THR A 46 -6.66 -3.01 -5.92
CA THR A 46 -7.41 -4.24 -5.66
C THR A 46 -6.67 -5.10 -4.64
N LYS A 47 -7.38 -5.59 -3.63
CA LYS A 47 -6.88 -6.55 -2.64
C LYS A 47 -7.69 -7.83 -2.73
N HIS A 48 -7.01 -8.96 -2.83
CA HIS A 48 -7.61 -10.28 -2.79
C HIS A 48 -7.14 -11.03 -1.55
N GLN A 49 -8.06 -11.59 -0.80
CA GLN A 49 -7.77 -12.64 0.15
C GLN A 49 -7.95 -13.98 -0.58
N LEU A 50 -6.85 -14.66 -0.83
CA LEU A 50 -6.78 -15.86 -1.64
C LEU A 50 -6.59 -17.07 -0.74
N GLN A 51 -7.30 -18.17 -1.07
CA GLN A 51 -7.18 -19.46 -0.41
C GLN A 51 -6.98 -20.55 -1.44
N LYS A 52 -6.01 -21.44 -1.18
CA LYS A 52 -5.77 -22.64 -1.96
C LYS A 52 -6.73 -23.73 -1.48
N ILE A 53 -7.57 -24.21 -2.37
CA ILE A 53 -8.52 -25.30 -2.09
C ILE A 53 -8.10 -26.52 -2.89
N SER A 54 -7.85 -27.62 -2.20
CA SER A 54 -7.46 -28.89 -2.83
C SER A 54 -8.69 -29.71 -3.18
N PHE A 55 -8.80 -30.08 -4.46
CA PHE A 55 -9.82 -30.99 -4.97
C PHE A 55 -9.15 -32.29 -5.41
N GLY A 56 -8.72 -33.10 -4.44
CA GLY A 56 -8.02 -34.36 -4.71
C GLY A 56 -6.61 -34.12 -5.26
N VAL A 57 -6.42 -34.31 -6.57
CA VAL A 57 -5.10 -34.15 -7.25
C VAL A 57 -4.86 -32.73 -7.82
N THR A 58 -5.83 -31.85 -7.73
CA THR A 58 -5.72 -30.49 -8.27
C THR A 58 -5.96 -29.45 -7.18
N ASP A 59 -5.13 -28.41 -7.16
CA ASP A 59 -5.30 -27.25 -6.30
C ASP A 59 -5.87 -26.10 -7.13
N GLN A 60 -6.84 -25.38 -6.55
CA GLN A 60 -7.40 -24.16 -7.13
C GLN A 60 -7.25 -23.01 -6.15
N ILE A 61 -6.91 -21.84 -6.66
CA ILE A 61 -6.85 -20.60 -5.87
C ILE A 61 -8.21 -19.91 -6.00
N GLN A 62 -8.89 -19.72 -4.86
CA GLN A 62 -10.18 -19.06 -4.79
C GLN A 62 -10.07 -17.76 -3.97
N SER A 63 -10.70 -16.68 -4.46
CA SER A 63 -10.80 -15.45 -3.70
C SER A 63 -11.96 -15.55 -2.70
N GLN A 64 -11.64 -15.41 -1.41
CA GLN A 64 -12.61 -15.33 -0.33
C GLN A 64 -13.18 -13.92 -0.19
N LYS A 65 -12.32 -12.91 -0.41
CA LYS A 65 -12.69 -11.49 -0.37
C LYS A 65 -11.90 -10.75 -1.43
N THR A 66 -12.58 -9.88 -2.16
CA THR A 66 -11.96 -8.90 -3.07
C THR A 66 -12.43 -7.51 -2.68
N GLU A 67 -11.49 -6.59 -2.50
CA GLU A 67 -11.73 -5.19 -2.23
C GLU A 67 -11.16 -4.38 -3.39
N ILE A 68 -11.93 -3.44 -3.91
CA ILE A 68 -11.53 -2.59 -5.05
C ILE A 68 -11.76 -1.14 -4.66
N LEU A 69 -10.69 -0.36 -4.67
CA LEU A 69 -10.70 1.09 -4.46
C LEU A 69 -10.33 1.78 -5.76
N VAL A 70 -11.20 2.64 -6.26
CA VAL A 70 -10.94 3.49 -7.42
C VAL A 70 -10.92 4.94 -6.96
N ILE A 71 -9.83 5.65 -7.28
CA ILE A 71 -9.67 7.09 -7.00
C ILE A 71 -9.45 7.80 -8.31
N LYS A 72 -10.26 8.83 -8.57
CA LYS A 72 -10.14 9.67 -9.77
C LYS A 72 -9.45 10.98 -9.46
N ASN A 73 -8.99 11.65 -10.51
CA ASN A 73 -8.31 12.93 -10.42
C ASN A 73 -9.11 14.04 -9.72
N ASP A 74 -10.44 13.98 -9.82
CA ASP A 74 -11.38 14.92 -9.17
C ASP A 74 -11.61 14.62 -7.67
N GLY A 75 -10.89 13.67 -7.10
CA GLY A 75 -11.05 13.21 -5.72
C GLY A 75 -12.22 12.25 -5.52
N THR A 76 -12.99 11.92 -6.55
CA THR A 76 -14.06 10.92 -6.44
C THR A 76 -13.50 9.55 -6.10
N VAL A 77 -14.05 8.93 -5.06
CA VAL A 77 -13.65 7.61 -4.58
C VAL A 77 -14.81 6.64 -4.65
N ARG A 78 -14.56 5.44 -5.18
CA ARG A 78 -15.47 4.30 -5.15
C ARG A 78 -14.77 3.11 -4.51
N TYR A 79 -15.41 2.54 -3.51
CA TYR A 79 -14.95 1.33 -2.83
C TYR A 79 -15.99 0.22 -2.95
N SER A 80 -15.58 -0.91 -3.50
CA SER A 80 -16.41 -2.08 -3.76
C SER A 80 -15.85 -3.28 -3.03
N VAL A 81 -16.72 -4.13 -2.48
CA VAL A 81 -16.34 -5.37 -1.79
C VAL A 81 -17.11 -6.54 -2.39
N ILE A 82 -16.41 -7.61 -2.72
CA ILE A 82 -16.99 -8.90 -3.13
C ILE A 82 -16.54 -9.93 -2.10
N GLU A 83 -17.46 -10.58 -1.44
CA GLU A 83 -17.18 -11.59 -0.41
C GLU A 83 -17.82 -12.91 -0.82
N LYS A 84 -16.99 -13.96 -0.93
CA LYS A 84 -17.41 -15.30 -1.40
C LYS A 84 -18.22 -15.28 -2.71
N GLY A 85 -17.84 -14.38 -3.62
CA GLY A 85 -18.52 -14.20 -4.90
C GLY A 85 -19.75 -13.28 -4.88
N TYR A 86 -20.17 -12.79 -3.72
CA TYR A 86 -21.33 -11.91 -3.58
C TYR A 86 -20.88 -10.44 -3.46
N PRO A 87 -21.28 -9.55 -4.39
CA PRO A 87 -20.96 -8.14 -4.29
C PRO A 87 -21.77 -7.48 -3.17
N LYS A 88 -21.10 -6.63 -2.39
CA LYS A 88 -21.74 -5.71 -1.42
C LYS A 88 -22.02 -4.36 -2.10
N PRO A 89 -22.93 -3.54 -1.56
CA PRO A 89 -23.18 -2.20 -2.08
C PRO A 89 -21.89 -1.37 -2.13
N ASP A 90 -21.70 -0.66 -3.25
CA ASP A 90 -20.55 0.24 -3.40
C ASP A 90 -20.66 1.42 -2.44
N LYS A 91 -19.55 1.76 -1.78
CA LYS A 91 -19.40 3.02 -1.07
C LYS A 91 -18.81 4.07 -2.01
N ARG A 92 -19.39 5.26 -2.00
CA ARG A 92 -18.89 6.41 -2.78
C ARG A 92 -18.63 7.56 -1.85
N SER A 93 -17.51 8.24 -2.06
CA SER A 93 -17.10 9.39 -1.27
C SER A 93 -16.23 10.31 -2.11
N THR A 94 -15.77 11.37 -1.50
CA THR A 94 -14.79 12.29 -2.11
C THR A 94 -13.69 12.52 -1.10
N ILE A 95 -12.44 12.46 -1.53
CA ILE A 95 -11.28 12.85 -0.74
C ILE A 95 -10.82 14.25 -1.13
N GLU A 96 -10.15 14.92 -0.20
CA GLU A 96 -9.62 16.26 -0.42
C GLU A 96 -8.60 16.28 -1.57
N GLU A 97 -8.59 17.35 -2.35
CA GLU A 97 -7.63 17.56 -3.45
C GLU A 97 -6.18 17.41 -2.97
N GLU A 98 -5.89 17.84 -1.74
CA GLU A 98 -4.58 17.69 -1.12
C GLU A 98 -4.16 16.22 -0.99
N LYS A 99 -5.08 15.31 -0.61
CA LYS A 99 -4.81 13.85 -0.57
C LYS A 99 -4.52 13.29 -1.97
N VAL A 100 -5.25 13.74 -3.00
CA VAL A 100 -4.98 13.33 -4.40
C VAL A 100 -3.61 13.80 -4.84
N ARG A 101 -3.26 15.07 -4.54
CA ARG A 101 -1.94 15.65 -4.85
C ARG A 101 -0.81 14.90 -4.11
N LYS A 102 -1.01 14.54 -2.84
CA LYS A 102 -0.04 13.76 -2.07
C LYS A 102 0.21 12.39 -2.70
N LEU A 103 -0.85 11.67 -3.12
CA LEU A 103 -0.73 10.39 -3.82
C LEU A 103 0.00 10.55 -5.17
N THR A 104 -0.33 11.61 -5.92
CA THR A 104 0.34 11.92 -7.20
C THR A 104 1.82 12.20 -6.99
N ALA A 105 2.18 13.02 -5.99
CA ALA A 105 3.56 13.30 -5.62
C ALA A 105 4.30 12.03 -5.23
N LEU A 106 3.69 11.20 -4.39
CA LEU A 106 4.26 9.93 -3.95
C LEU A 106 4.60 9.04 -5.16
N ILE A 107 3.68 8.90 -6.11
CA ILE A 107 3.87 8.06 -7.31
C ILE A 107 4.95 8.62 -8.24
N LYS A 108 5.01 9.94 -8.42
CA LYS A 108 6.00 10.61 -9.28
C LYS A 108 7.39 10.58 -8.67
N GLU A 109 7.54 11.04 -7.43
CA GLU A 109 8.83 11.20 -6.77
C GLU A 109 9.50 9.88 -6.42
N THR A 110 8.71 8.87 -6.12
CA THR A 110 9.24 7.58 -5.73
C THR A 110 9.60 6.69 -6.93
N GLY A 111 9.30 7.12 -8.15
CA GLY A 111 9.56 6.33 -9.35
C GLY A 111 8.67 5.10 -9.48
N PHE A 112 7.48 5.10 -8.87
CA PHE A 112 6.52 3.98 -8.94
C PHE A 112 6.25 3.54 -10.38
N MET A 113 6.13 4.50 -11.32
CA MET A 113 5.90 4.23 -12.73
C MET A 113 7.04 3.48 -13.42
N SER A 114 8.23 3.43 -12.83
CA SER A 114 9.41 2.74 -13.35
C SER A 114 9.61 1.34 -12.78
N ILE A 115 8.79 0.92 -11.80
CA ILE A 115 8.88 -0.42 -11.22
C ILE A 115 8.55 -1.46 -12.30
N PRO A 116 9.39 -2.50 -12.51
CA PRO A 116 9.07 -3.59 -13.42
C PRO A 116 7.77 -4.28 -13.02
N SER A 117 6.98 -4.72 -14.02
CA SER A 117 5.76 -5.51 -13.77
C SER A 117 6.11 -6.98 -13.51
N GLU A 118 7.08 -7.22 -12.61
CA GLU A 118 7.49 -8.57 -12.25
C GLU A 118 6.43 -9.23 -11.37
N SER A 119 6.27 -10.55 -11.56
CA SER A 119 5.39 -11.35 -10.72
C SER A 119 6.19 -11.89 -9.55
N PHE A 120 5.75 -11.59 -8.33
CA PHE A 120 6.31 -12.21 -7.13
C PHE A 120 5.86 -13.67 -7.03
N GLN A 121 6.81 -14.56 -6.77
CA GLN A 121 6.52 -15.99 -6.59
C GLN A 121 5.96 -16.23 -5.19
N ILE A 122 4.90 -17.03 -5.12
CA ILE A 122 4.30 -17.46 -3.85
C ILE A 122 5.00 -18.72 -3.38
N GLY A 123 5.27 -18.82 -2.07
CA GLY A 123 5.83 -20.02 -1.45
C GLY A 123 4.93 -21.25 -1.65
N GLU A 124 5.52 -22.42 -1.89
CA GLU A 124 4.78 -23.66 -2.19
C GLU A 124 3.84 -24.09 -1.04
N ASP A 125 4.28 -23.85 0.21
CA ASP A 125 3.55 -24.23 1.42
C ASP A 125 2.46 -23.23 1.83
N ILE A 126 2.28 -22.14 1.07
CA ILE A 126 1.32 -21.10 1.39
C ILE A 126 -0.07 -21.49 0.86
N SER A 127 -1.00 -21.72 1.79
CA SER A 127 -2.39 -22.08 1.46
C SER A 127 -3.36 -20.89 1.50
N GLU A 128 -3.02 -19.84 2.22
CA GLU A 128 -3.82 -18.61 2.35
C GLU A 128 -2.91 -17.38 2.37
N TYR A 129 -3.21 -16.38 1.54
CA TYR A 129 -2.44 -15.15 1.46
C TYR A 129 -3.24 -14.00 0.87
N LYS A 130 -2.78 -12.78 1.16
CA LYS A 130 -3.28 -11.58 0.51
C LYS A 130 -2.44 -11.25 -0.72
N LYS A 131 -3.12 -10.86 -1.79
CA LYS A 131 -2.49 -10.36 -3.01
C LYS A 131 -3.08 -9.01 -3.35
N SER A 132 -2.22 -8.02 -3.49
CA SER A 132 -2.57 -6.66 -3.89
C SER A 132 -2.20 -6.40 -5.34
N SER A 133 -2.94 -5.51 -5.97
CA SER A 133 -2.68 -5.00 -7.31
C SER A 133 -2.97 -3.51 -7.34
N LEU A 134 -2.07 -2.73 -7.89
CA LEU A 134 -2.28 -1.30 -8.13
C LEU A 134 -2.04 -0.98 -9.59
N LYS A 135 -3.09 -0.47 -10.23
CA LYS A 135 -3.03 0.12 -11.55
C LYS A 135 -3.06 1.64 -11.39
N VAL A 136 -2.03 2.28 -11.90
CA VAL A 136 -1.88 3.73 -11.91
C VAL A 136 -1.95 4.21 -13.34
N THR A 137 -2.82 5.14 -13.63
CA THR A 137 -2.80 5.92 -14.88
C THR A 137 -2.40 7.35 -14.53
N LEU A 138 -1.25 7.78 -15.00
CA LEU A 138 -0.71 9.13 -14.78
C LEU A 138 -0.37 9.76 -16.14
N ASN A 139 -1.04 10.86 -16.49
CA ASN A 139 -0.83 11.57 -17.75
C ASN A 139 -0.85 10.62 -18.97
N GLU A 140 -1.90 9.80 -19.07
CA GLU A 140 -2.12 8.79 -20.13
C GLU A 140 -1.18 7.57 -20.08
N GLN A 141 -0.15 7.57 -19.24
CA GLN A 141 0.70 6.41 -19.03
C GLN A 141 0.11 5.49 -17.96
N THR A 142 -0.06 4.22 -18.30
CA THR A 142 -0.60 3.23 -17.34
C THR A 142 0.47 2.25 -16.91
N ARG A 143 0.52 2.01 -15.60
CA ARG A 143 1.36 0.99 -14.98
C ARG A 143 0.51 0.14 -14.03
N GLN A 144 0.68 -1.17 -14.08
CA GLN A 144 0.05 -2.09 -13.14
C GLN A 144 1.09 -3.00 -12.51
N ILE A 145 1.03 -3.14 -11.20
CA ILE A 145 1.93 -3.96 -10.40
C ILE A 145 1.09 -4.86 -9.52
N HIS A 146 1.54 -6.10 -9.33
CA HIS A 146 0.90 -7.09 -8.47
C HIS A 146 1.92 -7.57 -7.44
N TRP A 147 1.53 -7.67 -6.17
CA TRP A 147 2.39 -8.20 -5.12
C TRP A 147 1.57 -8.97 -4.08
N PRO A 148 2.15 -10.02 -3.48
CA PRO A 148 1.55 -10.67 -2.32
C PRO A 148 1.94 -9.95 -1.03
N GLU A 149 1.37 -10.33 0.10
CA GLU A 149 1.93 -9.96 1.40
C GLU A 149 3.34 -10.56 1.61
N GLN A 150 4.19 -9.88 2.38
CA GLN A 150 5.62 -10.22 2.51
C GLN A 150 5.87 -11.63 3.06
N ASN A 151 5.00 -12.16 3.92
CA ASN A 151 5.09 -13.51 4.47
C ASN A 151 4.75 -14.61 3.46
N ALA A 152 4.10 -14.27 2.35
CA ALA A 152 3.74 -15.22 1.30
C ALA A 152 4.79 -15.35 0.20
N THR A 153 5.87 -14.56 0.24
CA THR A 153 6.95 -14.58 -0.75
C THR A 153 8.31 -14.45 -0.10
N ALA A 154 9.29 -15.15 -0.66
CA ALA A 154 10.70 -14.98 -0.30
C ALA A 154 11.35 -13.76 -0.98
N GLN A 155 10.68 -13.19 -1.99
CA GLN A 155 11.18 -12.03 -2.70
C GLN A 155 10.92 -10.75 -1.89
N PHE A 156 11.86 -9.81 -1.97
CA PHE A 156 11.73 -8.52 -1.29
C PHE A 156 10.74 -7.62 -2.05
N ILE A 157 9.70 -7.17 -1.34
CA ILE A 157 8.76 -6.18 -1.87
C ILE A 157 9.35 -4.79 -1.66
N PRO A 158 9.56 -3.99 -2.71
CA PRO A 158 10.13 -2.66 -2.58
C PRO A 158 9.34 -1.77 -1.61
N PRO A 159 10.00 -1.03 -0.70
CA PRO A 159 9.35 -0.17 0.29
C PRO A 159 8.41 0.88 -0.29
N ILE A 160 8.67 1.29 -1.53
CA ILE A 160 7.83 2.21 -2.26
C ILE A 160 6.42 1.64 -2.51
N ILE A 161 6.30 0.35 -2.83
CA ILE A 161 5.02 -0.33 -3.00
C ILE A 161 4.27 -0.31 -1.67
N THR A 162 4.95 -0.66 -0.57
CA THR A 162 4.36 -0.67 0.76
C THR A 162 3.94 0.74 1.22
N ALA A 163 4.70 1.78 0.86
CA ALA A 163 4.36 3.17 1.20
C ALA A 163 3.06 3.62 0.49
N VAL A 164 2.93 3.30 -0.80
CA VAL A 164 1.71 3.61 -1.56
C VAL A 164 0.53 2.78 -1.03
N GLU A 165 0.74 1.50 -0.75
CA GLU A 165 -0.27 0.61 -0.17
C GLU A 165 -0.81 1.16 1.16
N LEU A 166 0.06 1.66 2.04
CA LEU A 166 -0.33 2.21 3.34
C LEU A 166 -1.26 3.43 3.19
N GLU A 167 -0.97 4.35 2.27
CA GLU A 167 -1.81 5.52 2.02
C GLU A 167 -3.19 5.11 1.45
N LEU A 168 -3.24 4.10 0.58
CA LEU A 168 -4.49 3.59 0.03
C LEU A 168 -5.32 2.84 1.08
N ASP A 169 -4.67 2.05 1.95
CA ASP A 169 -5.32 1.36 3.06
C ASP A 169 -5.90 2.34 4.10
N GLN A 170 -5.23 3.48 4.32
CA GLN A 170 -5.76 4.54 5.17
C GLN A 170 -7.07 5.11 4.60
N ILE A 171 -7.13 5.35 3.29
CA ILE A 171 -8.37 5.81 2.63
C ILE A 171 -9.49 4.79 2.78
N ILE A 172 -9.20 3.49 2.60
CA ILE A 172 -10.18 2.42 2.82
C ILE A 172 -10.69 2.43 4.27
N SER A 173 -9.79 2.57 5.23
CA SER A 173 -10.15 2.63 6.66
C SER A 173 -11.04 3.83 6.98
N ASP A 174 -10.72 5.02 6.42
CA ASP A 174 -11.52 6.23 6.58
C ASP A 174 -12.94 6.04 6.00
N LEU A 175 -13.07 5.35 4.86
CA LEU A 175 -14.37 5.04 4.23
C LEU A 175 -15.19 4.02 5.01
N GLN A 176 -14.54 3.14 5.75
CA GLN A 176 -15.21 2.12 6.57
C GLN A 176 -15.67 2.67 7.92
N SER A 177 -14.98 3.67 8.46
CA SER A 177 -15.27 4.27 9.77
C SER A 177 -16.39 5.32 9.74
N ASN A 178 -16.73 5.85 8.56
CA ASN A 178 -17.76 6.89 8.37
C ASN A 178 -19.17 6.31 8.12
N ASP A 179 -19.44 5.08 8.55
CA ASP A 179 -20.78 4.43 8.51
C ASP A 179 -21.54 4.59 9.82
#